data_31d3fd368f55fdaf41d473d358d206d0
#
_entry.id   31d3fd368f55fdaf41d473d358d206d0
#
_cell.length_a   1.000
_cell.length_b   1.000
_cell.length_c   1.000
_cell.angle_alpha   90.00
_cell.angle_beta   90.00
_cell.angle_gamma   90.00
#
_symmetry.space_group_name_H-M   'P 1'
#
loop_
_entity.id
_entity.type
_entity.pdbx_description
1 polymer ?
#
loop_
_entity_poly.entity_id
_entity_poly.type
_entity_poly.pdbx_seq_one_letter_code
_entity_poly.pdbx_strand_id
1 'polypeptide(L)'
;NDIIRIGAEQELVLVSKDWSPALNYDVFIKEAQEPLLTTELARFNLEINLPPFEFKTNAFQKMESTLREKLSCLQAIGDDNQTKILLTGILPTISWDYLNFECMTPNPRYEALNELLRSKRNSNFQIHIKGLDELLTAHPNILFEACNTSFQVHLQIPQDKFVERYNWSQLIAAPVLASAGNSPLLMGKRL
;
A
#
# COMPACT_ATOMS: atom_id res chain seq x y z
N ASN A 1 -23.03 -10.62 -23.37
CA ASN A 1 -21.73 -11.11 -22.85
C ASN A 1 -21.10 -9.98 -22.10
N ASP A 2 -21.19 -10.06 -20.78
CA ASP A 2 -20.57 -9.06 -19.92
C ASP A 2 -19.05 -9.25 -19.98
N ILE A 3 -18.35 -8.19 -20.37
CA ILE A 3 -16.89 -8.18 -20.39
C ILE A 3 -16.42 -8.15 -18.93
N ILE A 4 -15.78 -9.21 -18.47
CA ILE A 4 -15.13 -9.24 -17.15
C ILE A 4 -13.76 -8.57 -17.27
N ARG A 5 -13.44 -7.69 -16.34
CA ARG A 5 -12.14 -7.01 -16.26
C ARG A 5 -11.42 -7.32 -14.95
N ILE A 6 -10.11 -7.27 -15.03
CA ILE A 6 -9.22 -7.37 -13.88
C ILE A 6 -8.32 -6.13 -13.84
N GLY A 7 -8.12 -5.56 -12.69
CA GLY A 7 -7.18 -4.48 -12.42
C GLY A 7 -6.32 -4.81 -11.22
N ALA A 8 -5.33 -3.99 -10.95
CA ALA A 8 -4.52 -4.11 -9.74
C ALA A 8 -3.99 -2.75 -9.30
N GLU A 9 -3.66 -2.66 -8.01
CA GLU A 9 -2.93 -1.57 -7.39
C GLU A 9 -1.67 -2.14 -6.75
N GLN A 10 -0.53 -1.48 -6.95
CA GLN A 10 0.72 -1.82 -6.30
C GLN A 10 1.17 -0.65 -5.45
N GLU A 11 1.10 -0.82 -4.16
CA GLU A 11 1.72 0.10 -3.21
C GLU A 11 3.22 -0.20 -3.10
N LEU A 12 3.99 0.84 -2.82
CA LEU A 12 5.45 0.76 -2.70
C LEU A 12 5.98 1.70 -1.62
N VAL A 13 7.15 1.37 -1.10
CA VAL A 13 7.83 2.16 -0.07
C VAL A 13 9.07 2.81 -0.67
N LEU A 14 9.24 4.11 -0.41
CA LEU A 14 10.44 4.86 -0.72
C LEU A 14 11.43 4.77 0.45
N VAL A 15 12.67 4.39 0.16
CA VAL A 15 13.72 4.29 1.17
C VAL A 15 15.00 5.00 0.73
N SER A 16 15.69 5.58 1.68
CA SER A 16 17.02 6.17 1.53
C SER A 16 18.13 5.12 1.49
N LYS A 17 19.37 5.54 1.35
CA LYS A 17 20.53 4.64 1.26
C LYS A 17 20.74 3.77 2.51
N ASP A 18 20.33 4.24 3.68
CA ASP A 18 20.41 3.53 4.96
C ASP A 18 19.15 2.70 5.25
N TRP A 19 18.27 2.54 4.26
CA TRP A 19 17.02 1.78 4.34
C TRP A 19 15.95 2.39 5.26
N SER A 20 16.11 3.64 5.70
CA SER A 20 15.06 4.39 6.38
C SER A 20 14.01 4.91 5.38
N PRO A 21 12.76 5.16 5.80
CA PRO A 21 11.75 5.80 4.96
C PRO A 21 12.22 7.12 4.36
N ALA A 22 12.06 7.32 3.05
CA ALA A 22 12.39 8.56 2.35
C ALA A 22 11.11 9.38 2.10
N LEU A 23 11.08 10.63 2.58
CA LEU A 23 9.88 11.48 2.59
C LEU A 23 9.74 12.34 1.32
N ASN A 24 10.21 11.87 0.19
CA ASN A 24 10.33 12.63 -1.07
C ASN A 24 9.36 12.16 -2.18
N TYR A 25 8.18 11.66 -1.82
CA TYR A 25 7.15 11.23 -2.78
C TYR A 25 6.82 12.29 -3.84
N ASP A 26 6.88 13.56 -3.48
CA ASP A 26 6.57 14.71 -4.33
C ASP A 26 7.53 14.81 -5.53
N VAL A 27 8.79 14.41 -5.37
CA VAL A 27 9.76 14.31 -6.47
C VAL A 27 9.28 13.29 -7.50
N PHE A 28 8.84 12.11 -7.06
CA PHE A 28 8.34 11.07 -7.95
C PHE A 28 7.07 11.48 -8.69
N ILE A 29 6.10 12.08 -7.99
CA ILE A 29 4.87 12.58 -8.61
C ILE A 29 5.18 13.64 -9.67
N LYS A 30 6.12 14.55 -9.38
CA LYS A 30 6.49 15.63 -10.29
C LYS A 30 7.27 15.13 -11.51
N GLU A 31 8.23 14.23 -11.29
CA GLU A 31 9.14 13.80 -12.37
C GLU A 31 8.53 12.70 -13.25
N ALA A 32 7.79 11.76 -12.67
CA ALA A 32 7.14 10.71 -13.43
C ALA A 32 6.06 11.25 -14.37
N GLN A 33 5.31 12.28 -13.94
CA GLN A 33 4.14 12.82 -14.67
C GLN A 33 3.19 11.69 -15.12
N GLU A 34 3.08 10.64 -14.32
CA GLU A 34 2.38 9.40 -14.62
C GLU A 34 0.99 9.42 -13.99
N PRO A 35 -0.08 9.44 -14.80
CA PRO A 35 -1.45 9.52 -14.26
C PRO A 35 -1.88 8.29 -13.47
N LEU A 36 -1.16 7.16 -13.61
CA LEU A 36 -1.41 5.95 -12.83
C LEU A 36 -0.69 5.95 -11.47
N LEU A 37 0.17 6.93 -11.20
CA LEU A 37 0.89 7.07 -9.94
C LEU A 37 0.13 8.01 -9.01
N THR A 38 -0.18 7.54 -7.80
CA THR A 38 -0.89 8.30 -6.78
C THR A 38 -0.11 8.35 -5.47
N THR A 39 -0.44 9.36 -4.66
CA THR A 39 0.11 9.51 -3.31
C THR A 39 -0.67 8.66 -2.34
N GLU A 40 0.03 8.16 -1.33
CA GLU A 40 -0.51 7.43 -0.20
C GLU A 40 -0.53 8.25 1.09
N LEU A 41 -1.04 7.67 2.17
CA LEU A 41 -1.19 8.31 3.49
C LEU A 41 0.12 8.88 4.02
N ALA A 42 1.23 8.17 3.84
CA ALA A 42 2.54 8.63 4.25
C ALA A 42 3.39 9.12 3.08
N ARG A 43 4.24 10.12 3.34
CA ARG A 43 5.17 10.71 2.38
C ARG A 43 6.25 9.77 1.87
N PHE A 44 6.37 8.58 2.45
CA PHE A 44 7.28 7.52 2.01
C PHE A 44 6.57 6.39 1.24
N ASN A 45 5.27 6.55 0.95
CA ASN A 45 4.49 5.58 0.18
C ASN A 45 3.96 6.19 -1.10
N LEU A 46 3.90 5.38 -2.15
CA LEU A 46 3.25 5.67 -3.42
C LEU A 46 2.46 4.45 -3.88
N GLU A 47 1.51 4.66 -4.78
CA GLU A 47 0.70 3.61 -5.37
C GLU A 47 0.66 3.72 -6.89
N ILE A 48 0.81 2.59 -7.57
CA ILE A 48 0.61 2.45 -9.02
C ILE A 48 -0.74 1.80 -9.26
N ASN A 49 -1.67 2.53 -9.85
CA ASN A 49 -3.00 2.06 -10.22
C ASN A 49 -2.97 1.52 -11.66
N LEU A 50 -2.97 0.20 -11.83
CA LEU A 50 -2.97 -0.39 -13.16
C LEU A 50 -4.35 -0.23 -13.84
N PRO A 51 -4.39 0.02 -15.16
CA PRO A 51 -5.63 0.10 -15.89
C PRO A 51 -6.36 -1.26 -15.87
N PRO A 52 -7.70 -1.27 -15.96
CA PRO A 52 -8.44 -2.51 -16.02
C PRO A 52 -8.23 -3.19 -17.37
N PHE A 53 -7.81 -4.45 -17.35
CA PHE A 53 -7.65 -5.31 -18.53
C PHE A 53 -8.86 -6.24 -18.70
N GLU A 54 -9.25 -6.56 -19.94
CA GLU A 54 -10.18 -7.66 -20.15
C GLU A 54 -9.57 -8.96 -19.63
N PHE A 55 -10.31 -9.69 -18.81
CA PHE A 55 -9.85 -10.96 -18.21
C PHE A 55 -9.83 -12.09 -19.24
N LYS A 56 -8.83 -12.05 -20.10
CA LYS A 56 -8.54 -13.01 -21.18
C LYS A 56 -7.19 -13.67 -20.95
N THR A 57 -6.81 -14.60 -21.82
CA THR A 57 -5.60 -15.43 -21.72
C THR A 57 -4.31 -14.65 -21.43
N ASN A 58 -4.16 -13.41 -21.91
CA ASN A 58 -2.96 -12.60 -21.75
C ASN A 58 -3.11 -11.46 -20.72
N ALA A 59 -4.17 -11.45 -19.91
CA ALA A 59 -4.42 -10.36 -18.94
C ALA A 59 -3.28 -10.20 -17.94
N PHE A 60 -2.85 -11.28 -17.32
CA PHE A 60 -1.74 -11.26 -16.34
C PHE A 60 -0.42 -10.83 -16.96
N GLN A 61 -0.13 -11.28 -18.16
CA GLN A 61 1.10 -10.86 -18.87
C GLN A 61 1.10 -9.35 -19.16
N LYS A 62 -0.07 -8.79 -19.55
CA LYS A 62 -0.22 -7.35 -19.73
C LYS A 62 -0.07 -6.58 -18.44
N MET A 63 -0.69 -7.06 -17.35
CA MET A 63 -0.56 -6.45 -16.03
C MET A 63 0.91 -6.43 -15.60
N GLU A 64 1.61 -7.56 -15.70
CA GLU A 64 3.01 -7.68 -15.35
C GLU A 64 3.88 -6.73 -16.19
N SER A 65 3.71 -6.71 -17.50
CA SER A 65 4.51 -5.85 -18.39
C SER A 65 4.28 -4.36 -18.11
N THR A 66 3.03 -3.95 -17.87
CA THR A 66 2.70 -2.58 -17.50
C THR A 66 3.31 -2.20 -16.15
N LEU A 67 3.17 -3.06 -15.14
CA LEU A 67 3.77 -2.81 -13.82
C LEU A 67 5.29 -2.69 -13.90
N ARG A 68 5.95 -3.61 -14.61
CA ARG A 68 7.41 -3.56 -14.82
C ARG A 68 7.87 -2.27 -15.49
N GLU A 69 7.15 -1.81 -16.52
CA GLU A 69 7.43 -0.54 -17.20
C GLU A 69 7.37 0.63 -16.20
N LYS A 70 6.29 0.73 -15.40
CA LYS A 70 6.14 1.80 -14.43
C LYS A 70 7.19 1.74 -13.32
N LEU A 71 7.46 0.57 -12.78
CA LEU A 71 8.52 0.37 -11.78
C LEU A 71 9.90 0.76 -12.31
N SER A 72 10.22 0.43 -13.58
CA SER A 72 11.49 0.81 -14.18
C SER A 72 11.63 2.33 -14.31
N CYS A 73 10.55 3.03 -14.68
CA CYS A 73 10.53 4.50 -14.73
C CYS A 73 10.78 5.11 -13.34
N LEU A 74 10.04 4.63 -12.33
CA LEU A 74 10.20 5.10 -10.96
C LEU A 74 11.59 4.77 -10.39
N GLN A 75 12.15 3.61 -10.73
CA GLN A 75 13.51 3.25 -10.29
C GLN A 75 14.56 4.22 -10.86
N ALA A 76 14.45 4.64 -12.13
CA ALA A 76 15.34 5.64 -12.71
C ALA A 76 15.26 6.97 -11.96
N ILE A 77 14.05 7.45 -11.66
CA ILE A 77 13.85 8.65 -10.83
C ILE A 77 14.48 8.45 -9.44
N GLY A 78 14.30 7.28 -8.85
CA GLY A 78 14.87 6.95 -7.54
C GLY A 78 16.42 6.99 -7.57
N ASP A 79 17.04 6.44 -8.60
CA ASP A 79 18.50 6.41 -8.75
C ASP A 79 19.07 7.84 -8.83
N ASP A 80 18.43 8.73 -9.60
CA ASP A 80 18.81 10.14 -9.72
C ASP A 80 18.63 10.91 -8.39
N ASN A 81 17.68 10.51 -7.58
CA ASN A 81 17.34 11.16 -6.30
C ASN A 81 17.82 10.38 -5.06
N GLN A 82 18.73 9.41 -5.22
CA GLN A 82 19.30 8.61 -4.12
C GLN A 82 18.27 7.88 -3.27
N THR A 83 17.15 7.54 -3.86
CA THR A 83 16.02 6.86 -3.22
C THR A 83 15.80 5.51 -3.89
N LYS A 84 15.58 4.47 -3.11
CA LYS A 84 15.21 3.13 -3.61
C LYS A 84 13.72 2.90 -3.44
N ILE A 85 13.17 2.07 -4.32
CA ILE A 85 11.78 1.62 -4.27
C ILE A 85 11.75 0.19 -3.80
N LEU A 86 10.92 -0.10 -2.79
CA LEU A 86 10.71 -1.45 -2.28
C LEU A 86 9.27 -1.89 -2.45
N LEU A 87 9.10 -3.13 -2.89
CA LEU A 87 7.84 -3.86 -2.85
C LEU A 87 7.89 -4.82 -1.66
N THR A 88 7.23 -4.45 -0.57
CA THR A 88 7.20 -5.23 0.67
C THR A 88 5.82 -5.08 1.30
N GLY A 89 5.42 -5.94 2.19
CA GLY A 89 4.18 -5.76 2.95
C GLY A 89 4.35 -4.77 4.09
N ILE A 90 5.46 -4.87 4.83
CA ILE A 90 5.86 -3.91 5.86
C ILE A 90 7.35 -3.69 5.75
N LEU A 91 7.79 -2.44 5.75
CA LEU A 91 9.21 -2.10 5.75
C LEU A 91 9.85 -2.54 7.08
N PRO A 92 10.81 -3.49 7.09
CA PRO A 92 11.38 -3.99 8.34
C PRO A 92 12.09 -2.91 9.20
N THR A 93 12.57 -1.86 8.56
CA THR A 93 13.29 -0.73 9.20
C THR A 93 12.37 0.40 9.64
N ILE A 94 11.05 0.25 9.49
CA ILE A 94 10.10 1.27 9.95
C ILE A 94 10.20 1.46 11.47
N SER A 95 10.21 2.71 11.92
CA SER A 95 10.23 3.07 13.34
C SER A 95 9.14 4.08 13.70
N TRP A 96 8.89 4.25 14.98
CA TRP A 96 7.90 5.19 15.52
C TRP A 96 8.15 6.64 15.11
N ASP A 97 9.40 7.00 14.81
CA ASP A 97 9.80 8.34 14.39
C ASP A 97 9.15 8.77 13.06
N TYR A 98 8.72 7.81 12.24
CA TYR A 98 8.05 8.06 10.98
C TYR A 98 6.52 8.08 11.06
N LEU A 99 5.93 7.88 12.25
CA LEU A 99 4.48 7.86 12.46
C LEU A 99 3.94 9.16 13.07
N ASN A 100 4.52 10.30 12.70
CA ASN A 100 4.10 11.63 13.10
C ASN A 100 3.50 12.41 11.92
N PHE A 101 2.83 13.54 12.20
CA PHE A 101 2.15 14.33 11.16
C PHE A 101 3.08 14.93 10.10
N GLU A 102 4.36 15.11 10.38
CA GLU A 102 5.34 15.60 9.40
C GLU A 102 5.59 14.56 8.30
N CYS A 103 5.37 13.28 8.61
CA CYS A 103 5.46 12.18 7.67
C CYS A 103 4.14 11.89 6.93
N MET A 104 3.05 12.55 7.30
CA MET A 104 1.78 12.44 6.58
C MET A 104 1.83 13.24 5.27
N THR A 105 1.30 12.66 4.21
CA THR A 105 1.10 13.37 2.95
C THR A 105 0.14 14.54 3.18
N PRO A 106 0.51 15.79 2.81
CA PRO A 106 -0.31 16.97 3.03
C PRO A 106 -1.52 16.97 2.09
N ASN A 107 -2.54 16.22 2.46
CA ASN A 107 -3.78 16.09 1.73
C ASN A 107 -4.96 16.34 2.69
N PRO A 108 -5.85 17.31 2.39
CA PRO A 108 -6.99 17.62 3.26
C PRO A 108 -7.88 16.41 3.57
N ARG A 109 -7.95 15.44 2.68
CA ARG A 109 -8.67 14.18 2.89
C ARG A 109 -8.09 13.38 4.07
N TYR A 110 -6.76 13.30 4.18
CA TYR A 110 -6.11 12.54 5.25
C TYR A 110 -6.23 13.24 6.61
N GLU A 111 -6.13 14.56 6.61
CA GLU A 111 -6.37 15.37 7.81
C GLU A 111 -7.81 15.18 8.31
N ALA A 112 -8.80 15.35 7.42
CA ALA A 112 -10.20 15.15 7.76
C ALA A 112 -10.50 13.72 8.25
N LEU A 113 -9.91 12.71 7.62
CA LEU A 113 -10.04 11.31 8.04
C LEU A 113 -9.49 11.10 9.45
N ASN A 114 -8.29 11.61 9.71
CA ASN A 114 -7.66 11.53 11.03
C ASN A 114 -8.51 12.20 12.11
N GLU A 115 -9.01 13.41 11.86
CA GLU A 115 -9.88 14.14 12.79
C GLU A 115 -11.20 13.40 13.05
N LEU A 116 -11.84 12.90 11.98
CA LEU A 116 -13.08 12.14 12.09
C LEU A 116 -12.90 10.88 12.96
N LEU A 117 -11.85 10.13 12.73
CA LEU A 117 -11.60 8.90 13.50
C LEU A 117 -11.23 9.20 14.94
N ARG A 118 -10.45 10.24 15.21
CA ARG A 118 -10.15 10.69 16.56
C ARG A 118 -11.40 11.15 17.31
N SER A 119 -12.25 11.96 16.67
CA SER A 119 -13.48 12.48 17.28
C SER A 119 -14.47 11.38 17.65
N LYS A 120 -14.57 10.33 16.81
CA LYS A 120 -15.44 9.19 17.08
C LYS A 120 -14.94 8.27 18.18
N ARG A 121 -13.65 8.16 18.39
CA ARG A 121 -13.06 7.24 19.37
C ARG A 121 -12.85 7.84 20.74
N ASN A 122 -12.69 9.15 20.87
CA ASN A 122 -12.32 9.86 22.08
C ASN A 122 -11.07 9.31 22.81
N SER A 123 -10.23 8.55 22.10
CA SER A 123 -9.03 7.90 22.64
C SER A 123 -8.03 7.60 21.53
N ASN A 124 -6.78 7.31 21.90
CA ASN A 124 -5.78 6.80 20.99
C ASN A 124 -6.19 5.44 20.40
N PHE A 125 -5.64 5.13 19.21
CA PHE A 125 -5.81 3.83 18.58
C PHE A 125 -5.06 2.76 19.37
N GLN A 126 -5.79 1.85 20.00
CA GLN A 126 -5.21 0.72 20.68
C GLN A 126 -4.82 -0.35 19.69
N ILE A 127 -3.56 -0.75 19.72
CA ILE A 127 -2.99 -1.74 18.82
C ILE A 127 -2.45 -2.88 19.69
N HIS A 128 -2.99 -4.07 19.48
CA HIS A 128 -2.54 -5.28 20.15
C HIS A 128 -2.41 -6.39 19.10
N ILE A 129 -1.17 -6.74 18.78
CA ILE A 129 -0.84 -7.80 17.84
C ILE A 129 0.04 -8.81 18.57
N LYS A 130 -0.32 -10.07 18.46
CA LYS A 130 0.37 -11.19 19.12
C LYS A 130 0.78 -12.21 18.07
N GLY A 131 2.10 -12.35 17.89
CA GLY A 131 2.74 -13.35 17.05
C GLY A 131 3.77 -14.13 17.87
N LEU A 132 4.99 -14.28 17.35
CA LEU A 132 6.14 -14.78 18.13
C LEU A 132 6.54 -13.76 19.20
N ASP A 133 6.52 -12.49 18.85
CA ASP A 133 6.66 -11.38 19.79
C ASP A 133 5.27 -10.75 20.02
N GLU A 134 5.17 -9.77 20.91
CA GLU A 134 3.93 -9.05 21.19
C GLU A 134 4.13 -7.55 21.02
N LEU A 135 3.22 -6.92 20.29
CA LEU A 135 3.13 -5.47 20.18
C LEU A 135 1.84 -4.99 20.84
N LEU A 136 1.98 -4.30 21.97
CA LEU A 136 0.90 -3.61 22.66
C LEU A 136 1.26 -2.13 22.75
N THR A 137 0.47 -1.28 22.10
CA THR A 137 0.73 0.16 22.06
C THR A 137 -0.54 0.97 21.82
N ALA A 138 -0.46 2.27 22.06
CA ALA A 138 -1.52 3.22 21.73
C ALA A 138 -0.95 4.33 20.85
N HIS A 139 -1.50 4.52 19.67
CA HIS A 139 -1.04 5.50 18.68
C HIS A 139 -2.05 6.65 18.53
N PRO A 140 -1.62 7.94 18.45
CA PRO A 140 -2.52 9.08 18.45
C PRO A 140 -3.15 9.39 17.09
N ASN A 141 -2.65 8.83 16.00
CA ASN A 141 -3.08 9.13 14.63
C ASN A 141 -3.19 7.88 13.75
N ILE A 142 -3.68 8.06 12.52
CA ILE A 142 -3.92 6.98 11.56
C ILE A 142 -2.66 6.48 10.84
N LEU A 143 -1.51 7.10 11.03
CA LEU A 143 -0.27 6.77 10.28
C LEU A 143 0.26 5.36 10.55
N PHE A 144 -0.19 4.69 11.61
CA PHE A 144 0.15 3.29 11.81
C PHE A 144 -0.31 2.40 10.63
N GLU A 145 -1.40 2.78 9.96
CA GLU A 145 -1.88 2.12 8.75
C GLU A 145 -0.86 2.22 7.61
N ALA A 146 -0.17 3.35 7.47
CA ALA A 146 0.85 3.57 6.44
C ALA A 146 2.11 2.67 6.57
N CYS A 147 2.24 1.89 7.65
CA CYS A 147 3.26 0.84 7.73
C CYS A 147 3.00 -0.30 6.76
N ASN A 148 1.74 -0.50 6.35
CA ASN A 148 1.33 -1.58 5.46
C ASN A 148 1.34 -1.10 4.01
N THR A 149 1.86 -1.95 3.14
CA THR A 149 1.76 -1.81 1.69
C THR A 149 1.34 -3.13 1.07
N SER A 150 0.59 -3.06 0.00
CA SER A 150 -0.08 -4.22 -0.58
C SER A 150 0.03 -4.29 -2.10
N PHE A 151 -0.30 -5.45 -2.64
CA PHE A 151 -0.70 -5.62 -4.03
C PHE A 151 -2.17 -6.03 -4.03
N GLN A 152 -3.04 -5.17 -4.53
CA GLN A 152 -4.48 -5.38 -4.55
C GLN A 152 -4.91 -5.85 -5.94
N VAL A 153 -5.81 -6.83 -6.00
CA VAL A 153 -6.39 -7.32 -7.25
C VAL A 153 -7.87 -6.99 -7.30
N HIS A 154 -8.28 -6.30 -8.34
CA HIS A 154 -9.67 -5.88 -8.56
C HIS A 154 -10.32 -6.76 -9.64
N LEU A 155 -11.43 -7.37 -9.30
CA LEU A 155 -12.22 -8.16 -10.24
C LEU A 155 -13.56 -7.48 -10.50
N GLN A 156 -13.85 -7.18 -11.75
CA GLN A 156 -15.19 -6.80 -12.16
C GLN A 156 -16.08 -8.04 -12.17
N ILE A 157 -17.19 -7.96 -11.43
CA ILE A 157 -18.17 -9.05 -11.34
C ILE A 157 -19.57 -8.55 -11.74
N PRO A 158 -20.44 -9.41 -12.29
CA PRO A 158 -21.83 -9.08 -12.54
C PRO A 158 -22.58 -8.76 -11.24
N GLN A 159 -23.47 -7.77 -11.29
CA GLN A 159 -24.20 -7.29 -10.10
C GLN A 159 -25.03 -8.40 -9.44
N ASP A 160 -25.68 -9.25 -10.23
CA ASP A 160 -26.48 -10.39 -9.75
C ASP A 160 -25.65 -11.49 -9.09
N LYS A 161 -24.34 -11.50 -9.27
CA LYS A 161 -23.38 -12.44 -8.68
C LYS A 161 -22.58 -11.86 -7.51
N PHE A 162 -22.85 -10.63 -7.11
CA PHE A 162 -22.02 -9.94 -6.10
C PHE A 162 -21.91 -10.73 -4.80
N VAL A 163 -23.02 -11.12 -4.19
CA VAL A 163 -23.04 -11.81 -2.90
C VAL A 163 -22.25 -13.13 -2.94
N GLU A 164 -22.49 -13.93 -4.00
CA GLU A 164 -21.80 -15.19 -4.19
C GLU A 164 -20.29 -14.98 -4.32
N ARG A 165 -19.87 -14.06 -5.20
CA ARG A 165 -18.44 -13.79 -5.46
C ARG A 165 -17.75 -13.15 -4.28
N TYR A 166 -18.40 -12.25 -3.56
CA TYR A 166 -17.88 -11.67 -2.35
C TYR A 166 -17.62 -12.75 -1.28
N ASN A 167 -18.58 -13.62 -1.03
CA ASN A 167 -18.41 -14.71 -0.07
C ASN A 167 -17.27 -15.66 -0.46
N TRP A 168 -17.14 -16.01 -1.74
CA TRP A 168 -16.01 -16.79 -2.25
C TRP A 168 -14.68 -16.08 -2.03
N SER A 169 -14.61 -14.77 -2.27
CA SER A 169 -13.40 -13.97 -2.03
C SER A 169 -12.97 -14.01 -0.57
N GLN A 170 -13.94 -13.93 0.37
CA GLN A 170 -13.64 -14.06 1.80
C GLN A 170 -13.07 -15.46 2.15
N LEU A 171 -13.60 -16.51 1.56
CA LEU A 171 -13.11 -17.88 1.82
C LEU A 171 -11.67 -18.10 1.31
N ILE A 172 -11.31 -17.53 0.17
CA ILE A 172 -9.98 -17.68 -0.41
C ILE A 172 -8.95 -16.67 0.11
N ALA A 173 -9.38 -15.60 0.80
CA ALA A 173 -8.49 -14.56 1.30
C ALA A 173 -7.38 -15.11 2.22
N ALA A 174 -7.71 -16.00 3.14
CA ALA A 174 -6.75 -16.57 4.08
C ALA A 174 -5.61 -17.35 3.38
N PRO A 175 -5.88 -18.34 2.50
CA PRO A 175 -4.81 -19.03 1.78
C PRO A 175 -4.04 -18.11 0.83
N VAL A 176 -4.66 -17.10 0.22
CA VAL A 176 -3.97 -16.11 -0.61
C VAL A 176 -2.98 -15.31 0.22
N LEU A 177 -3.41 -14.75 1.35
CA LEU A 177 -2.53 -14.03 2.28
C LEU A 177 -1.39 -14.91 2.80
N ALA A 178 -1.67 -16.17 3.15
CA ALA A 178 -0.64 -17.10 3.60
C ALA A 178 0.43 -17.37 2.55
N SER A 179 0.07 -17.41 1.26
CA SER A 179 1.02 -17.60 0.16
C SER A 179 1.76 -16.32 -0.27
N ALA A 180 1.22 -15.16 0.04
CA ALA A 180 1.73 -13.84 -0.35
C ALA A 180 2.39 -13.08 0.82
N GLY A 181 2.67 -13.74 1.95
CA GLY A 181 3.26 -13.11 3.13
C GLY A 181 4.61 -12.49 2.85
N ASN A 182 4.74 -11.18 3.11
CA ASN A 182 5.97 -10.40 2.94
C ASN A 182 6.12 -9.31 4.02
N SER A 183 5.75 -9.65 5.27
CA SER A 183 5.70 -8.74 6.41
C SER A 183 6.26 -9.37 7.67
N PRO A 184 7.55 -9.80 7.68
CA PRO A 184 8.11 -10.58 8.79
C PRO A 184 8.29 -9.78 10.08
N LEU A 185 8.39 -8.45 9.97
CA LEU A 185 8.68 -7.55 11.09
C LEU A 185 7.78 -6.32 11.05
N LEU A 186 7.31 -5.90 12.21
CA LEU A 186 6.67 -4.61 12.44
C LEU A 186 7.25 -3.98 13.70
N MET A 187 7.81 -2.77 13.60
CA MET A 187 8.52 -2.09 14.69
C MET A 187 9.57 -2.99 15.38
N GLY A 188 10.32 -3.76 14.58
CA GLY A 188 11.35 -4.68 15.04
C GLY A 188 10.83 -5.96 15.69
N LYS A 189 9.53 -6.21 15.70
CA LYS A 189 8.90 -7.39 16.30
C LYS A 189 8.41 -8.38 15.23
N ARG A 190 8.50 -9.67 15.53
CA ARG A 190 8.01 -10.78 14.68
C ARG A 190 6.54 -11.05 15.03
N LEU A 191 5.65 -10.43 14.28
CA LEU A 191 4.21 -10.41 14.53
C LEU A 191 3.46 -11.25 13.51
#